data_689ec3a23829f879a152c2ea54fcc60f
#
_entry.id   689ec3a23829f879a152c2ea54fcc60f
#
_cell.length_a   1.000
_cell.length_b   1.000
_cell.length_c   1.000
_cell.angle_alpha   90.00
_cell.angle_beta   90.00
_cell.angle_gamma   90.00
#
_symmetry.space_group_name_H-M   'P 1'
#
loop_
_entity.id
_entity.type
_entity.pdbx_description
1 polymer ?
#
loop_
_entity_poly.entity_id
_entity_poly.type
_entity_poly.pdbx_seq_one_letter_code
_entity_poly.pdbx_strand_id
1 'polypeptide(L)'
;MSSFSSGAIAAYSAAALIRRFPSVSRVISIEKITDAEIVSGLVMLGSGFITLGIWTQIPESWFAFAWGVEAIVLGAVSFGINLPEIRRTVYGLLILATARALVFDSYLFADDYTIFWNDRTLAFLPVVAEIALGGITFRRRTAGMFDWESRIVGPVLAVTCNALLLWYLSAEVIGAISSDTIDVATRNERNVISLSLSVLWAGYAAIWLLFGVFKRWKQVRAAALLLLAVPVIKLFVFDAFALDSGYRVAVFMTLGFLLVAGGYLYQRYESAVKGFLFETDMDVGPLAPRDISSG
;
A
#
# COMPACT_ATOMS: atom_id res chain seq x y z
N MET A 1 33.20 0.54 7.96
CA MET A 1 32.64 -0.33 6.88
C MET A 1 32.76 -1.82 7.17
N SER A 2 33.82 -2.31 7.77
CA SER A 2 34.12 -3.76 7.83
C SER A 2 33.27 -4.58 8.82
N SER A 3 32.77 -4.02 9.92
CA SER A 3 32.13 -4.82 10.98
C SER A 3 30.69 -5.25 10.67
N PHE A 4 29.83 -4.37 10.13
CA PHE A 4 28.44 -4.73 9.84
C PHE A 4 28.33 -5.62 8.60
N SER A 5 29.10 -5.32 7.54
CA SER A 5 29.14 -6.17 6.35
C SER A 5 29.71 -7.54 6.64
N SER A 6 30.75 -7.65 7.48
CA SER A 6 31.29 -8.95 7.90
C SER A 6 30.29 -9.76 8.74
N GLY A 7 29.54 -9.11 9.64
CA GLY A 7 28.47 -9.75 10.41
C GLY A 7 27.36 -10.29 9.53
N ALA A 8 26.90 -9.50 8.55
CA ALA A 8 25.88 -9.92 7.60
C ALA A 8 26.36 -11.10 6.74
N ILE A 9 27.59 -11.01 6.18
CA ILE A 9 28.19 -12.11 5.39
C ILE A 9 28.29 -13.38 6.23
N ALA A 10 28.74 -13.28 7.48
CA ALA A 10 28.85 -14.42 8.36
C ALA A 10 27.46 -15.07 8.64
N ALA A 11 26.42 -14.27 8.90
CA ALA A 11 25.09 -14.77 9.15
C ALA A 11 24.47 -15.45 7.92
N TYR A 12 24.57 -14.84 6.74
CA TYR A 12 24.05 -15.43 5.50
C TYR A 12 24.84 -16.67 5.05
N SER A 13 26.16 -16.68 5.23
CA SER A 13 26.98 -17.87 4.92
C SER A 13 26.67 -19.03 5.87
N ALA A 14 26.45 -18.76 7.16
CA ALA A 14 26.02 -19.77 8.12
C ALA A 14 24.65 -20.34 7.76
N ALA A 15 23.67 -19.49 7.39
CA ALA A 15 22.36 -19.92 6.92
C ALA A 15 22.45 -20.83 5.68
N ALA A 16 23.29 -20.46 4.70
CA ALA A 16 23.53 -21.23 3.48
C ALA A 16 24.21 -22.59 3.79
N LEU A 17 25.17 -22.62 4.71
CA LEU A 17 25.87 -23.85 5.13
C LEU A 17 24.92 -24.83 5.84
N ILE A 18 24.11 -24.38 6.78
CA ILE A 18 23.14 -25.21 7.49
C ILE A 18 22.17 -25.83 6.49
N ARG A 19 21.71 -25.06 5.51
CA ARG A 19 20.84 -25.61 4.48
C ARG A 19 21.49 -26.65 3.58
N ARG A 20 22.78 -26.45 3.22
CA ARG A 20 23.51 -27.37 2.33
C ARG A 20 23.97 -28.64 3.02
N PHE A 21 24.19 -28.58 4.34
CA PHE A 21 24.68 -29.68 5.16
C PHE A 21 23.83 -29.88 6.42
N PRO A 22 22.68 -30.60 6.31
CA PRO A 22 21.77 -30.83 7.46
C PRO A 22 22.43 -31.58 8.63
N SER A 23 23.59 -32.23 8.41
CA SER A 23 24.37 -32.85 9.48
C SER A 23 25.01 -31.84 10.44
N VAL A 24 25.21 -30.59 10.01
CA VAL A 24 25.77 -29.51 10.84
C VAL A 24 24.75 -29.05 11.88
N SER A 25 23.48 -29.04 11.54
CA SER A 25 22.40 -28.66 12.47
C SER A 25 22.26 -29.64 13.65
N ARG A 26 22.55 -30.94 13.44
CA ARG A 26 22.52 -31.95 14.52
C ARG A 26 23.59 -31.71 15.61
N VAL A 27 24.66 -31.00 15.30
CA VAL A 27 25.70 -30.64 16.26
C VAL A 27 25.25 -29.45 17.13
N ILE A 28 24.34 -28.63 16.62
CA ILE A 28 23.82 -27.43 17.29
C ILE A 28 22.45 -27.72 17.97
N SER A 29 21.94 -28.96 17.88
CA SER A 29 20.61 -29.36 18.35
C SER A 29 20.32 -28.94 19.80
N ILE A 30 19.64 -27.83 19.94
CA ILE A 30 18.71 -27.58 21.05
C ILE A 30 17.44 -28.33 20.67
N GLU A 31 17.05 -29.30 21.45
CA GLU A 31 16.07 -30.38 21.22
C GLU A 31 14.66 -29.99 20.70
N LYS A 32 14.41 -28.73 20.34
CA LYS A 32 13.09 -28.18 19.90
C LYS A 32 13.12 -27.20 18.73
N ILE A 33 14.28 -26.89 18.15
CA ILE A 33 14.37 -25.86 17.09
C ILE A 33 14.59 -26.56 15.75
N THR A 34 13.75 -26.24 14.76
CA THR A 34 13.87 -26.77 13.40
C THR A 34 14.97 -26.05 12.61
N ASP A 35 15.60 -26.76 11.65
CA ASP A 35 16.60 -26.15 10.75
C ASP A 35 16.07 -24.89 10.05
N ALA A 36 14.78 -24.87 9.72
CA ALA A 36 14.12 -23.72 9.10
C ALA A 36 14.07 -22.50 10.03
N GLU A 37 13.85 -22.70 11.33
CA GLU A 37 13.84 -21.62 12.33
C GLU A 37 15.25 -21.06 12.55
N ILE A 38 16.27 -21.92 12.57
CA ILE A 38 17.66 -21.48 12.68
C ILE A 38 18.05 -20.66 11.44
N VAL A 39 17.72 -21.11 10.24
CA VAL A 39 17.99 -20.38 8.99
C VAL A 39 17.26 -19.03 8.98
N SER A 40 15.99 -19.01 9.41
CA SER A 40 15.21 -17.76 9.52
C SER A 40 15.85 -16.78 10.51
N GLY A 41 16.28 -17.26 11.68
CA GLY A 41 16.96 -16.46 12.69
C GLY A 41 18.28 -15.88 12.18
N LEU A 42 19.08 -16.67 11.46
CA LEU A 42 20.35 -16.19 10.86
C LEU A 42 20.12 -15.16 9.75
N VAL A 43 19.09 -15.36 8.93
CA VAL A 43 18.71 -14.38 7.90
C VAL A 43 18.23 -13.09 8.55
N MET A 44 17.43 -13.17 9.61
CA MET A 44 16.97 -12.01 10.36
C MET A 44 18.13 -11.23 11.01
N LEU A 45 19.11 -11.94 11.58
CA LEU A 45 20.32 -11.32 12.11
C LEU A 45 21.16 -10.66 11.00
N GLY A 46 21.35 -11.34 9.88
CA GLY A 46 22.06 -10.79 8.72
C GLY A 46 21.39 -9.51 8.19
N SER A 47 20.08 -9.54 8.06
CA SER A 47 19.27 -8.37 7.69
C SER A 47 19.41 -7.25 8.73
N GLY A 48 19.37 -7.56 10.03
CA GLY A 48 19.59 -6.57 11.08
C GLY A 48 20.96 -5.87 10.97
N PHE A 49 22.02 -6.60 10.62
CA PHE A 49 23.33 -5.99 10.37
C PHE A 49 23.36 -5.10 9.13
N ILE A 50 22.66 -5.46 8.06
CA ILE A 50 22.52 -4.60 6.86
C ILE A 50 21.73 -3.35 7.22
N THR A 51 20.60 -3.47 7.90
CA THR A 51 19.75 -2.35 8.35
C THR A 51 20.54 -1.36 9.20
N LEU A 52 21.38 -1.84 10.14
CA LEU A 52 22.27 -1.01 10.95
C LEU A 52 23.38 -0.39 10.10
N GLY A 53 23.92 -1.13 9.13
CA GLY A 53 24.92 -0.63 8.20
C GLY A 53 24.38 0.50 7.34
N ILE A 54 23.14 0.38 6.85
CA ILE A 54 22.40 1.42 6.12
C ILE A 54 22.30 2.68 6.97
N TRP A 55 21.82 2.55 8.21
CA TRP A 55 21.70 3.68 9.14
C TRP A 55 23.01 4.47 9.34
N THR A 56 24.14 3.78 9.39
CA THR A 56 25.42 4.44 9.68
C THR A 56 26.15 5.00 8.48
N GLN A 57 25.76 4.64 7.25
CA GLN A 57 26.57 4.88 6.06
C GLN A 57 25.84 5.56 4.90
N ILE A 58 24.52 5.54 4.90
CA ILE A 58 23.69 6.11 3.83
C ILE A 58 23.06 7.42 4.33
N PRO A 59 22.88 8.43 3.47
CA PRO A 59 22.11 9.62 3.81
C PRO A 59 20.67 9.26 4.23
N GLU A 60 20.11 10.02 5.17
CA GLU A 60 18.80 9.72 5.78
C GLU A 60 17.66 9.61 4.77
N SER A 61 17.69 10.41 3.70
CA SER A 61 16.68 10.38 2.63
C SER A 61 16.62 9.06 1.84
N TRP A 62 17.65 8.21 1.95
CA TRP A 62 17.73 6.93 1.23
C TRP A 62 17.46 5.70 2.10
N PHE A 63 17.20 5.89 3.39
CA PHE A 63 16.98 4.75 4.31
C PHE A 63 15.79 3.88 3.89
N ALA A 64 14.63 4.50 3.65
CA ALA A 64 13.41 3.78 3.28
C ALA A 64 13.62 2.98 1.99
N PHE A 65 14.24 3.60 0.98
CA PHE A 65 14.59 2.93 -0.28
C PHE A 65 15.55 1.75 -0.06
N ALA A 66 16.62 1.92 0.70
CA ALA A 66 17.59 0.86 0.91
C ALA A 66 16.98 -0.36 1.64
N TRP A 67 16.11 -0.13 2.62
CA TRP A 67 15.39 -1.21 3.30
C TRP A 67 14.36 -1.89 2.40
N GLY A 68 13.72 -1.15 1.49
CA GLY A 68 12.82 -1.71 0.50
C GLY A 68 13.55 -2.57 -0.52
N VAL A 69 14.72 -2.13 -1.01
CA VAL A 69 15.60 -2.94 -1.88
C VAL A 69 16.01 -4.24 -1.18
N GLU A 70 16.42 -4.16 0.09
CA GLU A 70 16.75 -5.35 0.89
C GLU A 70 15.54 -6.31 0.96
N ALA A 71 14.34 -5.79 1.21
CA ALA A 71 13.10 -6.57 1.26
C ALA A 71 12.83 -7.28 -0.09
N ILE A 72 13.01 -6.60 -1.23
CA ILE A 72 12.82 -7.19 -2.56
C ILE A 72 13.83 -8.31 -2.80
N VAL A 73 15.10 -8.08 -2.49
CA VAL A 73 16.17 -9.08 -2.67
C VAL A 73 15.88 -10.32 -1.82
N LEU A 74 15.57 -10.16 -0.53
CA LEU A 74 15.21 -11.26 0.35
C LEU A 74 13.93 -11.96 -0.09
N GLY A 75 12.95 -11.22 -0.58
CA GLY A 75 11.72 -11.76 -1.17
C GLY A 75 12.02 -12.64 -2.38
N ALA A 76 12.84 -12.17 -3.31
CA ALA A 76 13.26 -12.93 -4.48
C ALA A 76 14.02 -14.21 -4.10
N VAL A 77 14.93 -14.12 -3.12
CA VAL A 77 15.65 -15.27 -2.57
C VAL A 77 14.68 -16.26 -1.93
N SER A 78 13.73 -15.80 -1.10
CA SER A 78 12.72 -16.65 -0.46
C SER A 78 11.92 -17.48 -1.46
N PHE A 79 11.49 -16.88 -2.56
CA PHE A 79 10.79 -17.60 -3.63
C PHE A 79 11.72 -18.50 -4.45
N GLY A 80 12.97 -18.09 -4.68
CA GLY A 80 13.96 -18.87 -5.42
C GLY A 80 14.37 -20.17 -4.73
N ILE A 81 14.49 -20.10 -3.40
CA ILE A 81 14.92 -21.25 -2.59
C ILE A 81 13.78 -21.92 -1.81
N ASN A 82 12.56 -21.45 -1.99
CA ASN A 82 11.34 -21.95 -1.36
C ASN A 82 11.44 -22.04 0.18
N LEU A 83 11.87 -20.94 0.84
CA LEU A 83 11.95 -20.80 2.29
C LEU A 83 10.95 -19.73 2.77
N PRO A 84 9.76 -20.16 3.20
CA PRO A 84 8.70 -19.25 3.64
C PRO A 84 9.08 -18.43 4.90
N GLU A 85 9.95 -18.95 5.73
CA GLU A 85 10.38 -18.33 6.98
C GLU A 85 11.09 -16.99 6.75
N ILE A 86 11.85 -16.86 5.66
CA ILE A 86 12.54 -15.62 5.29
C ILE A 86 11.54 -14.48 5.01
N ARG A 87 10.32 -14.81 4.55
CA ARG A 87 9.29 -13.80 4.24
C ARG A 87 8.86 -12.98 5.45
N ARG A 88 9.00 -13.50 6.67
CA ARG A 88 8.75 -12.73 7.90
C ARG A 88 9.68 -11.52 8.00
N THR A 89 10.96 -11.70 7.66
CA THR A 89 11.94 -10.60 7.59
C THR A 89 11.56 -9.60 6.48
N VAL A 90 11.14 -10.09 5.33
CA VAL A 90 10.65 -9.23 4.21
C VAL A 90 9.49 -8.36 4.66
N TYR A 91 8.49 -8.92 5.36
CA TYR A 91 7.37 -8.13 5.87
C TYR A 91 7.81 -7.09 6.90
N GLY A 92 8.73 -7.46 7.79
CA GLY A 92 9.31 -6.52 8.76
C GLY A 92 10.01 -5.33 8.07
N LEU A 93 10.82 -5.59 7.05
CA LEU A 93 11.50 -4.55 6.27
C LEU A 93 10.53 -3.65 5.49
N LEU A 94 9.50 -4.23 4.86
CA LEU A 94 8.49 -3.45 4.16
C LEU A 94 7.69 -2.56 5.12
N ILE A 95 7.37 -3.05 6.31
CA ILE A 95 6.73 -2.25 7.37
C ILE A 95 7.67 -1.13 7.80
N LEU A 96 8.95 -1.41 8.03
CA LEU A 96 9.95 -0.44 8.45
C LEU A 96 10.14 0.66 7.39
N ALA A 97 10.30 0.28 6.12
CA ALA A 97 10.42 1.21 4.99
C ALA A 97 9.16 2.10 4.86
N THR A 98 7.97 1.49 4.96
CA THR A 98 6.69 2.22 4.92
C THR A 98 6.57 3.19 6.09
N ALA A 99 6.88 2.76 7.30
CA ALA A 99 6.81 3.60 8.49
C ALA A 99 7.80 4.76 8.41
N ARG A 100 9.02 4.51 7.92
CA ARG A 100 10.02 5.55 7.69
C ARG A 100 9.53 6.58 6.69
N ALA A 101 9.03 6.13 5.53
CA ALA A 101 8.50 7.02 4.50
C ALA A 101 7.36 7.91 5.05
N LEU A 102 6.43 7.35 5.81
CA LEU A 102 5.30 8.11 6.37
C LEU A 102 5.71 9.08 7.48
N VAL A 103 6.59 8.66 8.39
CA VAL A 103 6.88 9.44 9.61
C VAL A 103 7.97 10.49 9.38
N PHE A 104 8.97 10.18 8.56
CA PHE A 104 10.13 11.05 8.38
C PHE A 104 10.20 11.66 6.98
N ASP A 105 10.09 10.85 5.95
CA ASP A 105 10.35 11.31 4.58
C ASP A 105 9.20 12.19 4.04
N SER A 106 8.00 12.10 4.62
CA SER A 106 6.86 12.98 4.32
C SER A 106 7.11 14.44 4.64
N TYR A 107 7.99 14.72 5.60
CA TYR A 107 8.27 16.06 6.11
C TYR A 107 9.59 16.65 5.56
N LEU A 108 10.19 16.02 4.55
CA LEU A 108 11.32 16.60 3.85
C LEU A 108 10.86 17.81 3.04
N PHE A 109 11.17 19.01 3.55
CA PHE A 109 10.99 20.27 2.85
C PHE A 109 12.37 20.74 2.43
N ALA A 110 12.57 20.92 1.13
CA ALA A 110 13.75 21.59 0.61
C ALA A 110 13.52 23.11 0.57
N ASP A 111 14.57 23.91 0.78
CA ASP A 111 14.51 25.36 0.65
C ASP A 111 14.11 25.79 -0.76
N ASP A 112 14.53 25.01 -1.79
CA ASP A 112 14.15 25.15 -3.20
C ASP A 112 13.12 24.09 -3.59
N TYR A 113 11.87 24.27 -3.17
CA TYR A 113 10.80 23.33 -3.49
C TYR A 113 10.38 23.42 -4.97
N THR A 114 10.48 22.31 -5.68
CA THR A 114 9.92 22.12 -7.02
C THR A 114 8.92 20.98 -7.04
N ILE A 115 7.76 21.19 -7.67
CA ILE A 115 6.70 20.19 -7.75
C ILE A 115 7.23 18.92 -8.45
N PHE A 116 7.07 17.77 -7.83
CA PHE A 116 7.53 16.44 -8.29
C PHE A 116 9.04 16.28 -8.48
N TRP A 117 9.86 17.31 -8.26
CA TRP A 117 11.32 17.23 -8.43
C TRP A 117 12.02 17.72 -7.17
N ASN A 118 11.84 16.98 -6.09
CA ASN A 118 12.32 17.32 -4.76
C ASN A 118 12.82 16.05 -4.01
N ASP A 119 13.51 16.25 -2.90
CA ASP A 119 14.08 15.14 -2.10
C ASP A 119 13.00 14.20 -1.56
N ARG A 120 11.79 14.71 -1.27
CA ARG A 120 10.64 13.89 -0.87
C ARG A 120 10.26 12.91 -1.98
N THR A 121 10.20 13.36 -3.23
CA THR A 121 9.89 12.50 -4.38
C THR A 121 10.93 11.39 -4.53
N LEU A 122 12.21 11.73 -4.41
CA LEU A 122 13.31 10.76 -4.50
C LEU A 122 13.30 9.75 -3.35
N ALA A 123 12.85 10.15 -2.15
CA ALA A 123 12.73 9.24 -1.02
C ALA A 123 11.46 8.36 -1.11
N PHE A 124 10.34 8.91 -1.55
CA PHE A 124 9.01 8.30 -1.43
C PHE A 124 8.61 7.41 -2.62
N LEU A 125 8.81 7.88 -3.86
CA LEU A 125 8.40 7.13 -5.05
C LEU A 125 9.09 5.77 -5.19
N PRO A 126 10.39 5.60 -4.89
CA PRO A 126 11.02 4.29 -4.89
C PRO A 126 10.33 3.31 -3.92
N VAL A 127 9.97 3.75 -2.71
CA VAL A 127 9.26 2.90 -1.72
C VAL A 127 7.88 2.47 -2.24
N VAL A 128 7.14 3.40 -2.87
CA VAL A 128 5.86 3.07 -3.52
C VAL A 128 6.06 2.03 -4.62
N ALA A 129 7.10 2.19 -5.46
CA ALA A 129 7.43 1.25 -6.53
C ALA A 129 7.82 -0.14 -5.97
N GLU A 130 8.60 -0.19 -4.90
CA GLU A 130 9.00 -1.42 -4.22
C GLU A 130 7.80 -2.20 -3.65
N ILE A 131 6.88 -1.50 -2.99
CA ILE A 131 5.64 -2.10 -2.47
C ILE A 131 4.75 -2.59 -3.62
N ALA A 132 4.67 -1.84 -4.72
CA ALA A 132 3.93 -2.26 -5.91
C ALA A 132 4.54 -3.52 -6.54
N LEU A 133 5.87 -3.56 -6.70
CA LEU A 133 6.60 -4.73 -7.20
C LEU A 133 6.42 -5.94 -6.28
N GLY A 134 6.51 -5.74 -4.96
CA GLY A 134 6.20 -6.74 -3.95
C GLY A 134 4.79 -7.29 -4.15
N GLY A 135 3.78 -6.42 -4.21
CA GLY A 135 2.38 -6.81 -4.42
C GLY A 135 2.15 -7.61 -5.72
N ILE A 136 2.79 -7.20 -6.81
CA ILE A 136 2.72 -7.92 -8.09
C ILE A 136 3.39 -9.30 -7.97
N THR A 137 4.55 -9.38 -7.31
CA THR A 137 5.32 -10.63 -7.15
C THR A 137 4.54 -11.62 -6.30
N PHE A 138 4.01 -11.19 -5.15
CA PHE A 138 3.19 -12.04 -4.27
C PHE A 138 1.88 -12.49 -4.95
N ARG A 139 1.30 -11.67 -5.81
CA ARG A 139 0.09 -12.06 -6.57
C ARG A 139 0.37 -13.08 -7.67
N ARG A 140 1.57 -13.03 -8.27
CA ARG A 140 1.94 -13.94 -9.39
C ARG A 140 2.55 -15.25 -8.93
N ARG A 141 3.22 -15.27 -7.78
CA ARG A 141 3.94 -16.45 -7.25
C ARG A 141 3.25 -16.96 -5.99
N THR A 142 2.27 -17.84 -6.16
CA THR A 142 1.54 -18.46 -5.05
C THR A 142 2.17 -19.79 -4.60
N ALA A 143 3.06 -20.39 -5.39
CA ALA A 143 3.71 -21.64 -5.05
C ALA A 143 4.59 -21.50 -3.80
N GLY A 144 4.41 -22.37 -2.81
CA GLY A 144 5.15 -22.34 -1.55
C GLY A 144 4.73 -21.25 -0.56
N MET A 145 3.59 -20.58 -0.81
CA MET A 145 2.99 -19.64 0.14
C MET A 145 2.04 -20.35 1.08
N PHE A 146 1.92 -19.83 2.32
CA PHE A 146 0.84 -20.25 3.22
C PHE A 146 -0.50 -19.72 2.70
N ASP A 147 -1.60 -20.41 2.99
CA ASP A 147 -2.94 -20.03 2.53
C ASP A 147 -3.32 -18.60 2.95
N TRP A 148 -2.97 -18.19 4.16
CA TRP A 148 -3.22 -16.82 4.62
C TRP A 148 -2.38 -15.77 3.87
N GLU A 149 -1.12 -16.08 3.52
CA GLU A 149 -0.26 -15.18 2.76
C GLU A 149 -0.85 -14.90 1.37
N SER A 150 -1.26 -15.96 0.66
CA SER A 150 -1.82 -15.83 -0.68
C SER A 150 -3.09 -14.99 -0.73
N ARG A 151 -3.87 -15.00 0.37
CA ARG A 151 -5.13 -14.26 0.48
C ARG A 151 -4.97 -12.81 0.95
N ILE A 152 -4.01 -12.54 1.84
CA ILE A 152 -3.92 -11.27 2.57
C ILE A 152 -2.82 -10.37 2.04
N VAL A 153 -1.62 -10.92 1.76
CA VAL A 153 -0.43 -10.09 1.50
C VAL A 153 -0.59 -9.24 0.23
N GLY A 154 -1.03 -9.83 -0.88
CA GLY A 154 -1.25 -9.11 -2.13
C GLY A 154 -2.23 -7.93 -2.00
N PRO A 155 -3.44 -8.15 -1.46
CA PRO A 155 -4.38 -7.06 -1.18
C PRO A 155 -3.83 -5.99 -0.21
N VAL A 156 -3.17 -6.38 0.87
CA VAL A 156 -2.59 -5.43 1.83
C VAL A 156 -1.52 -4.57 1.16
N LEU A 157 -0.59 -5.15 0.42
CA LEU A 157 0.42 -4.38 -0.31
C LEU A 157 -0.21 -3.44 -1.35
N ALA A 158 -1.26 -3.87 -2.04
CA ALA A 158 -1.99 -3.01 -2.97
C ALA A 158 -2.64 -1.82 -2.26
N VAL A 159 -3.30 -2.03 -1.12
CA VAL A 159 -3.89 -0.96 -0.31
C VAL A 159 -2.80 -0.03 0.22
N THR A 160 -1.71 -0.57 0.77
CA THR A 160 -0.58 0.22 1.27
C THR A 160 0.05 1.07 0.17
N CYS A 161 0.28 0.50 -1.02
CA CYS A 161 0.80 1.23 -2.18
C CYS A 161 -0.11 2.40 -2.55
N ASN A 162 -1.43 2.19 -2.61
CA ASN A 162 -2.40 3.24 -2.92
C ASN A 162 -2.47 4.30 -1.82
N ALA A 163 -2.44 3.90 -0.55
CA ALA A 163 -2.44 4.82 0.58
C ALA A 163 -1.18 5.71 0.58
N LEU A 164 0.00 5.12 0.33
CA LEU A 164 1.25 5.85 0.22
C LEU A 164 1.25 6.83 -0.96
N LEU A 165 0.74 6.39 -2.12
CA LEU A 165 0.66 7.26 -3.29
C LEU A 165 -0.27 8.44 -3.04
N LEU A 166 -1.45 8.22 -2.44
CA LEU A 166 -2.36 9.30 -2.09
C LEU A 166 -1.77 10.24 -1.03
N TRP A 167 -1.07 9.68 -0.05
CA TRP A 167 -0.34 10.45 0.97
C TRP A 167 0.74 11.33 0.34
N TYR A 168 1.56 10.75 -0.54
CA TYR A 168 2.59 11.48 -1.29
C TYR A 168 1.99 12.63 -2.11
N LEU A 169 0.95 12.36 -2.90
CA LEU A 169 0.27 13.39 -3.69
C LEU A 169 -0.32 14.50 -2.80
N SER A 170 -0.85 14.13 -1.63
CA SER A 170 -1.36 15.11 -0.66
C SER A 170 -0.23 15.99 -0.10
N ALA A 171 0.92 15.39 0.20
CA ALA A 171 2.10 16.13 0.67
C ALA A 171 2.68 17.05 -0.43
N GLU A 172 2.64 16.64 -1.70
CA GLU A 172 3.03 17.48 -2.84
C GLU A 172 2.10 18.71 -3.00
N VAL A 173 0.78 18.51 -2.87
CA VAL A 173 -0.18 19.63 -2.93
C VAL A 173 0.07 20.62 -1.79
N ILE A 174 0.30 20.12 -0.57
CA ILE A 174 0.60 20.97 0.58
C ILE A 174 1.91 21.72 0.35
N GLY A 175 2.97 21.03 -0.08
CA GLY A 175 4.27 21.63 -0.35
C GLY A 175 4.20 22.71 -1.43
N ALA A 176 3.48 22.46 -2.52
CA ALA A 176 3.32 23.41 -3.62
C ALA A 176 2.62 24.72 -3.20
N ILE A 177 1.67 24.63 -2.27
CA ILE A 177 0.94 25.82 -1.77
C ILE A 177 1.78 26.55 -0.71
N SER A 178 2.41 25.80 0.21
CA SER A 178 3.14 26.39 1.35
C SER A 178 4.53 26.94 0.97
N SER A 179 5.08 26.56 -0.20
CA SER A 179 6.39 27.01 -0.66
C SER A 179 6.35 28.25 -1.57
N ASP A 180 5.24 28.99 -1.60
CA ASP A 180 5.01 30.14 -2.53
C ASP A 180 5.17 29.79 -4.03
N THR A 181 5.31 28.50 -4.36
CA THR A 181 5.33 28.06 -5.77
C THR A 181 4.00 28.34 -6.45
N ILE A 182 2.90 28.35 -5.67
CA ILE A 182 1.58 28.83 -6.07
C ILE A 182 1.29 30.08 -5.25
N ASP A 183 1.22 31.25 -5.92
CA ASP A 183 0.93 32.52 -5.27
C ASP A 183 -0.49 32.51 -4.66
N VAL A 184 -0.56 32.26 -3.37
CA VAL A 184 -1.80 32.27 -2.59
C VAL A 184 -1.66 33.29 -1.47
N ALA A 185 -2.56 34.26 -1.42
CA ALA A 185 -2.59 35.21 -0.32
C ALA A 185 -2.64 34.46 1.03
N THR A 186 -1.66 34.67 1.89
CA THR A 186 -1.42 33.98 3.19
C THR A 186 -2.66 33.85 4.07
N ARG A 187 -3.64 34.75 3.93
CA ARG A 187 -4.90 34.75 4.68
C ARG A 187 -5.81 33.57 4.32
N ASN A 188 -5.65 32.99 3.09
CA ASN A 188 -6.53 31.93 2.59
C ASN A 188 -5.81 30.58 2.40
N GLU A 189 -4.51 30.50 2.71
CA GLU A 189 -3.68 29.31 2.47
C GLU A 189 -4.32 28.02 3.01
N ARG A 190 -4.79 28.02 4.26
CA ARG A 190 -5.45 26.84 4.89
C ARG A 190 -6.70 26.41 4.13
N ASN A 191 -7.50 27.36 3.62
CA ASN A 191 -8.72 27.07 2.89
C ASN A 191 -8.37 26.49 1.51
N VAL A 192 -7.37 27.03 0.86
CA VAL A 192 -6.88 26.56 -0.45
C VAL A 192 -6.30 25.14 -0.32
N ILE A 193 -5.47 24.87 0.70
CA ILE A 193 -4.97 23.52 0.99
C ILE A 193 -6.14 22.56 1.23
N SER A 194 -7.09 22.94 2.08
CA SER A 194 -8.24 22.09 2.40
C SER A 194 -9.09 21.73 1.18
N LEU A 195 -9.37 22.72 0.33
CA LEU A 195 -10.11 22.51 -0.93
C LEU A 195 -9.32 21.67 -1.92
N SER A 196 -8.04 21.98 -2.12
CA SER A 196 -7.17 21.26 -3.05
C SER A 196 -7.02 19.79 -2.69
N LEU A 197 -6.88 19.48 -1.39
CA LEU A 197 -6.87 18.11 -0.89
C LEU A 197 -8.21 17.40 -1.16
N SER A 198 -9.34 18.08 -0.97
CA SER A 198 -10.65 17.50 -1.24
C SER A 198 -10.83 17.18 -2.73
N VAL A 199 -10.38 18.06 -3.61
CA VAL A 199 -10.41 17.86 -5.07
C VAL A 199 -9.46 16.74 -5.48
N LEU A 200 -8.24 16.69 -4.91
CA LEU A 200 -7.28 15.62 -5.17
C LEU A 200 -7.86 14.25 -4.78
N TRP A 201 -8.39 14.11 -3.57
CA TRP A 201 -8.94 12.85 -3.08
C TRP A 201 -10.16 12.40 -3.87
N ALA A 202 -11.05 13.35 -4.22
CA ALA A 202 -12.21 13.05 -5.06
C ALA A 202 -11.79 12.62 -6.47
N GLY A 203 -10.85 13.33 -7.08
CA GLY A 203 -10.31 12.98 -8.41
C GLY A 203 -9.61 11.63 -8.41
N TYR A 204 -8.77 11.36 -7.41
CA TYR A 204 -8.10 10.07 -7.23
C TYR A 204 -9.12 8.94 -7.06
N ALA A 205 -10.12 9.12 -6.21
CA ALA A 205 -11.20 8.15 -6.02
C ALA A 205 -12.00 7.92 -7.30
N ALA A 206 -12.32 8.99 -8.06
CA ALA A 206 -13.03 8.87 -9.33
C ALA A 206 -12.23 8.07 -10.38
N ILE A 207 -10.91 8.28 -10.48
CA ILE A 207 -10.04 7.49 -11.37
C ILE A 207 -10.09 6.01 -11.00
N TRP A 208 -9.97 5.66 -9.71
CA TRP A 208 -10.05 4.28 -9.25
C TRP A 208 -11.44 3.67 -9.43
N LEU A 209 -12.49 4.47 -9.26
CA LEU A 209 -13.87 4.04 -9.53
C LEU A 209 -14.06 3.69 -11.01
N LEU A 210 -13.64 4.57 -11.91
CA LEU A 210 -13.68 4.31 -13.36
C LEU A 210 -12.88 3.06 -13.72
N PHE A 211 -11.65 2.94 -13.19
CA PHE A 211 -10.83 1.75 -13.42
C PHE A 211 -11.52 0.47 -12.91
N GLY A 212 -12.11 0.51 -11.71
CA GLY A 212 -12.87 -0.60 -11.14
C GLY A 212 -14.10 -0.98 -11.94
N VAL A 213 -14.77 0.00 -12.58
CA VAL A 213 -15.89 -0.23 -13.51
C VAL A 213 -15.41 -0.91 -14.78
N PHE A 214 -14.36 -0.36 -15.44
CA PHE A 214 -13.83 -0.92 -16.70
C PHE A 214 -13.29 -2.34 -16.52
N LYS A 215 -12.61 -2.61 -15.39
CA LYS A 215 -12.05 -3.95 -15.08
C LYS A 215 -13.06 -4.87 -14.39
N ARG A 216 -14.27 -4.39 -14.08
CA ARG A 216 -15.32 -5.12 -13.33
C ARG A 216 -14.86 -5.64 -11.97
N TRP A 217 -13.90 -4.99 -11.32
CA TRP A 217 -13.36 -5.38 -10.03
C TRP A 217 -14.18 -4.77 -8.89
N LYS A 218 -14.99 -5.59 -8.22
CA LYS A 218 -15.89 -5.15 -7.13
C LYS A 218 -15.14 -4.53 -5.95
N GLN A 219 -14.05 -5.14 -5.55
CA GLN A 219 -13.24 -4.67 -4.41
C GLN A 219 -12.69 -3.26 -4.66
N VAL A 220 -12.21 -2.99 -5.89
CA VAL A 220 -11.70 -1.68 -6.29
C VAL A 220 -12.80 -0.64 -6.31
N ARG A 221 -14.00 -0.99 -6.82
CA ARG A 221 -15.16 -0.08 -6.81
C ARG A 221 -15.60 0.26 -5.40
N ALA A 222 -15.71 -0.74 -4.51
CA ALA A 222 -16.08 -0.52 -3.12
C ALA A 222 -15.07 0.36 -2.39
N ALA A 223 -13.76 0.11 -2.57
CA ALA A 223 -12.70 0.92 -1.99
C ALA A 223 -12.69 2.36 -2.53
N ALA A 224 -12.91 2.54 -3.84
CA ALA A 224 -13.00 3.86 -4.46
C ALA A 224 -14.23 4.66 -3.97
N LEU A 225 -15.37 4.01 -3.78
CA LEU A 225 -16.56 4.65 -3.21
C LEU A 225 -16.36 5.05 -1.75
N LEU A 226 -15.70 4.18 -0.96
CA LEU A 226 -15.34 4.50 0.42
C LEU A 226 -14.40 5.70 0.48
N LEU A 227 -13.39 5.74 -0.39
CA LEU A 227 -12.45 6.86 -0.47
C LEU A 227 -13.16 8.15 -0.91
N LEU A 228 -14.09 8.08 -1.87
CA LEU A 228 -14.89 9.22 -2.32
C LEU A 228 -15.80 9.76 -1.23
N ALA A 229 -16.29 8.90 -0.33
CA ALA A 229 -17.10 9.33 0.79
C ALA A 229 -16.36 10.28 1.75
N VAL A 230 -15.02 10.14 1.88
CA VAL A 230 -14.22 10.97 2.80
C VAL A 230 -14.30 12.46 2.47
N PRO A 231 -13.93 12.93 1.24
CA PRO A 231 -14.05 14.35 0.90
C PRO A 231 -15.49 14.85 0.89
N VAL A 232 -16.45 14.00 0.54
CA VAL A 232 -17.87 14.34 0.58
C VAL A 232 -18.34 14.59 2.02
N ILE A 233 -18.03 13.67 2.94
CA ILE A 233 -18.36 13.83 4.37
C ILE A 233 -17.67 15.08 4.93
N LYS A 234 -16.36 15.28 4.61
CA LYS A 234 -15.63 16.46 5.03
C LYS A 234 -16.31 17.74 4.59
N LEU A 235 -16.68 17.83 3.32
CA LEU A 235 -17.35 19.00 2.76
C LEU A 235 -18.64 19.31 3.51
N PHE A 236 -19.45 18.30 3.83
CA PHE A 236 -20.72 18.50 4.55
C PHE A 236 -20.52 18.77 6.04
N VAL A 237 -19.57 18.13 6.70
CA VAL A 237 -19.37 18.27 8.17
C VAL A 237 -18.59 19.54 8.52
N PHE A 238 -17.54 19.86 7.76
CA PHE A 238 -16.65 20.95 8.09
C PHE A 238 -16.86 22.20 7.23
N ASP A 239 -16.91 22.05 5.90
CA ASP A 239 -16.93 23.21 5.02
C ASP A 239 -18.33 23.86 4.99
N ALA A 240 -19.40 23.09 5.11
CA ALA A 240 -20.76 23.62 5.20
C ALA A 240 -20.99 24.44 6.48
N PHE A 241 -20.33 24.08 7.60
CA PHE A 241 -20.41 24.85 8.85
C PHE A 241 -19.59 26.13 8.87
N ALA A 242 -18.59 26.24 8.00
CA ALA A 242 -17.79 27.46 7.82
C ALA A 242 -18.51 28.54 6.98
N LEU A 243 -19.62 28.18 6.31
CA LEU A 243 -20.42 29.09 5.50
C LEU A 243 -21.35 29.96 6.35
N ASP A 244 -21.68 31.16 5.85
CA ASP A 244 -22.70 32.02 6.43
C ASP A 244 -24.07 31.30 6.47
N SER A 245 -24.91 31.72 7.44
CA SER A 245 -26.18 31.03 7.75
C SER A 245 -27.11 30.80 6.54
N GLY A 246 -27.16 31.75 5.59
CA GLY A 246 -27.97 31.64 4.39
C GLY A 246 -27.48 30.55 3.43
N TYR A 247 -26.17 30.52 3.17
CA TYR A 247 -25.57 29.49 2.31
C TYR A 247 -25.65 28.10 2.95
N ARG A 248 -25.53 28.03 4.27
CA ARG A 248 -25.66 26.78 5.03
C ARG A 248 -27.03 26.13 4.81
N VAL A 249 -28.11 26.92 4.91
CA VAL A 249 -29.47 26.43 4.67
C VAL A 249 -29.62 25.91 3.25
N ALA A 250 -29.11 26.63 2.24
CA ALA A 250 -29.18 26.20 0.84
C ALA A 250 -28.42 24.89 0.59
N VAL A 251 -27.22 24.73 1.19
CA VAL A 251 -26.43 23.49 1.08
C VAL A 251 -27.17 22.31 1.72
N PHE A 252 -27.74 22.47 2.90
CA PHE A 252 -28.49 21.39 3.57
C PHE A 252 -29.79 21.06 2.87
N MET A 253 -30.49 22.03 2.29
CA MET A 253 -31.68 21.77 1.45
C MET A 253 -31.31 20.97 0.18
N THR A 254 -30.25 21.38 -0.51
CA THR A 254 -29.73 20.66 -1.69
C THR A 254 -29.32 19.25 -1.34
N LEU A 255 -28.61 19.06 -0.23
CA LEU A 255 -28.20 17.74 0.27
C LEU A 255 -29.43 16.88 0.59
N GLY A 256 -30.41 17.42 1.31
CA GLY A 256 -31.65 16.72 1.62
C GLY A 256 -32.37 16.26 0.35
N PHE A 257 -32.48 17.14 -0.64
CA PHE A 257 -33.02 16.79 -1.93
C PHE A 257 -32.26 15.69 -2.65
N LEU A 258 -30.91 15.78 -2.69
CA LEU A 258 -30.07 14.76 -3.31
C LEU A 258 -30.20 13.41 -2.61
N LEU A 259 -30.26 13.40 -1.27
CA LEU A 259 -30.45 12.16 -0.50
C LEU A 259 -31.79 11.50 -0.79
N VAL A 260 -32.88 12.30 -0.87
CA VAL A 260 -34.23 11.80 -1.22
C VAL A 260 -34.24 11.29 -2.66
N ALA A 261 -33.65 12.04 -3.61
CA ALA A 261 -33.55 11.62 -5.01
C ALA A 261 -32.70 10.36 -5.17
N GLY A 262 -31.56 10.31 -4.48
CA GLY A 262 -30.66 9.14 -4.45
C GLY A 262 -31.33 7.92 -3.85
N GLY A 263 -32.05 8.08 -2.73
CA GLY A 263 -32.85 7.02 -2.10
C GLY A 263 -33.96 6.50 -3.02
N TYR A 264 -34.68 7.41 -3.71
CA TYR A 264 -35.67 7.04 -4.70
C TYR A 264 -35.08 6.27 -5.89
N LEU A 265 -33.96 6.76 -6.45
CA LEU A 265 -33.24 6.07 -7.52
C LEU A 265 -32.73 4.70 -7.08
N TYR A 266 -32.21 4.61 -5.86
CA TYR A 266 -31.76 3.34 -5.29
C TYR A 266 -32.92 2.34 -5.20
N GLN A 267 -34.08 2.74 -4.67
CA GLN A 267 -35.26 1.87 -4.59
C GLN A 267 -35.76 1.45 -5.98
N ARG A 268 -35.77 2.38 -6.94
CA ARG A 268 -36.23 2.10 -8.31
C ARG A 268 -35.31 1.17 -9.08
N TYR A 269 -33.98 1.26 -8.83
CA TYR A 269 -32.95 0.50 -9.54
C TYR A 269 -32.21 -0.46 -8.61
N GLU A 270 -32.83 -0.90 -7.53
CA GLU A 270 -32.21 -1.73 -6.49
C GLU A 270 -31.50 -2.99 -7.05
N SER A 271 -32.16 -3.69 -7.98
CA SER A 271 -31.61 -4.87 -8.64
C SER A 271 -30.38 -4.55 -9.49
N ALA A 272 -30.42 -3.44 -10.23
CA ALA A 272 -29.26 -3.00 -11.04
C ALA A 272 -28.11 -2.53 -10.16
N VAL A 273 -28.40 -1.80 -9.08
CA VAL A 273 -27.38 -1.33 -8.12
C VAL A 273 -26.80 -2.50 -7.33
N LYS A 274 -27.61 -3.45 -6.87
CA LYS A 274 -27.14 -4.67 -6.21
C LYS A 274 -26.30 -5.52 -7.16
N GLY A 275 -26.72 -5.70 -8.42
CA GLY A 275 -25.93 -6.33 -9.45
C GLY A 275 -24.60 -5.63 -9.66
N PHE A 276 -24.58 -4.31 -9.78
CA PHE A 276 -23.38 -3.52 -9.95
C PHE A 276 -22.40 -3.62 -8.77
N LEU A 277 -22.90 -3.67 -7.53
CA LEU A 277 -22.07 -3.71 -6.33
C LEU A 277 -21.73 -5.13 -5.85
N PHE A 278 -22.69 -6.08 -6.00
CA PHE A 278 -22.62 -7.38 -5.32
C PHE A 278 -22.70 -8.60 -6.23
N GLU A 279 -22.97 -8.44 -7.56
CA GLU A 279 -23.10 -9.58 -8.45
C GLU A 279 -21.76 -10.33 -8.56
N THR A 280 -21.73 -11.51 -7.92
CA THR A 280 -20.62 -12.45 -8.00
C THR A 280 -20.78 -13.21 -9.32
N ASP A 281 -19.70 -13.54 -10.01
CA ASP A 281 -19.63 -14.55 -11.07
C ASP A 281 -20.07 -15.93 -10.51
N MET A 282 -21.35 -16.08 -10.22
CA MET A 282 -21.97 -17.37 -10.02
C MET A 282 -23.02 -17.47 -11.11
N ASP A 283 -22.62 -17.88 -12.28
CA ASP A 283 -23.34 -18.77 -13.18
C ASP A 283 -22.51 -19.09 -14.43
N VAL A 284 -21.49 -19.92 -14.22
CA VAL A 284 -21.20 -20.97 -15.21
C VAL A 284 -21.32 -22.26 -14.44
N GLY A 285 -22.55 -22.62 -14.10
CA GLY A 285 -22.88 -23.98 -13.72
C GLY A 285 -22.41 -24.93 -14.85
N PRO A 286 -21.80 -26.07 -14.52
CA PRO A 286 -21.42 -27.03 -15.54
C PRO A 286 -22.66 -27.42 -16.33
N LEU A 287 -22.59 -27.26 -17.65
CA LEU A 287 -23.61 -27.76 -18.59
C LEU A 287 -23.84 -29.23 -18.23
N ALA A 288 -25.03 -29.53 -17.75
CA ALA A 288 -25.45 -30.89 -17.52
C ALA A 288 -25.21 -31.71 -18.80
N PRO A 289 -24.64 -32.93 -18.70
CA PRO A 289 -24.47 -33.78 -19.87
C PRO A 289 -25.87 -34.04 -20.48
N ARG A 290 -26.01 -33.72 -21.75
CA ARG A 290 -27.20 -34.18 -22.50
C ARG A 290 -27.15 -35.72 -22.51
N ASP A 291 -28.08 -36.32 -21.82
CA ASP A 291 -28.39 -37.73 -22.02
C ASP A 291 -28.79 -37.99 -23.47
N ILE A 292 -27.84 -38.59 -24.20
CA ILE A 292 -28.10 -39.20 -25.49
C ILE A 292 -28.34 -40.68 -25.19
N SER A 293 -29.53 -40.98 -24.69
CA SER A 293 -30.00 -42.36 -24.66
C SER A 293 -31.49 -42.34 -25.04
N SER A 294 -31.74 -42.54 -26.34
CA SER A 294 -32.92 -43.29 -26.83
C SER A 294 -33.06 -43.07 -28.33
N GLY A 295 -32.77 -44.11 -29.08
CA GLY A 295 -33.04 -44.21 -30.50
C GLY A 295 -32.22 -45.30 -31.11
#